data_88cd9e70b15b67cb99dc4c225463021a
#
_entry.id   88cd9e70b15b67cb99dc4c225463021a
#
_cell.length_a   1.000
_cell.length_b   1.000
_cell.length_c   1.000
_cell.angle_alpha   90.00
_cell.angle_beta   90.00
_cell.angle_gamma   90.00
#
_symmetry.space_group_name_H-M   'P 1'
#
loop_
_entity.id
_entity.type
_entity.pdbx_description
1 polymer ?
#
loop_
_entity_poly.entity_id
_entity_poly.type
_entity_poly.pdbx_seq_one_letter_code
_entity_poly.pdbx_strand_id
1 'polypeptide(L)'
;MTDIKKSEPAEDYPPEEGCYLRGNDYSPVAVVVILRWRREQTPADIENLVRVGVESGAALAGTLQTENIGIEKIICNVVSNPNIRYLVVCGPESPGHLVGDTLLALAKNGIDDRKRIVGTDAPTPFLFNVQPEFVKRFRDQITVIDLINEGSPEVLRQAVWSCYQEKPTLFGKYEFYDSGAYPAEPLSGKITWKITQPSLEPKSDEERAHRENIQTLIGRIRKAAEKREHSN
;
A
#
# COMPACT_ATOMS: atom_id res chain seq x y z
N MET A 1 -7.59 -25.62 19.17
CA MET A 1 -7.16 -24.26 18.72
C MET A 1 -6.86 -24.39 17.25
N THR A 2 -7.67 -23.83 16.39
CA THR A 2 -7.39 -23.79 14.95
C THR A 2 -6.28 -22.76 14.74
N ASP A 3 -5.08 -23.23 14.39
CA ASP A 3 -4.01 -22.34 13.93
C ASP A 3 -4.51 -21.57 12.70
N ILE A 4 -4.83 -20.31 12.89
CA ILE A 4 -5.14 -19.42 11.77
C ILE A 4 -3.79 -19.16 11.11
N LYS A 5 -3.50 -19.92 10.06
CA LYS A 5 -2.31 -19.68 9.24
C LYS A 5 -2.49 -18.31 8.57
N LYS A 6 -1.61 -17.38 8.91
CA LYS A 6 -1.46 -16.16 8.15
C LYS A 6 -1.11 -16.54 6.72
N SER A 7 -1.71 -15.88 5.74
CA SER A 7 -1.37 -16.10 4.35
C SER A 7 -0.05 -15.42 4.02
N GLU A 8 0.90 -16.16 3.50
CA GLU A 8 2.09 -15.55 2.92
C GLU A 8 1.70 -14.89 1.59
N PRO A 9 2.06 -13.63 1.37
CA PRO A 9 1.90 -13.00 0.08
C PRO A 9 2.70 -13.72 -1.01
N ALA A 10 2.26 -13.60 -2.27
CA ALA A 10 3.05 -14.06 -3.41
C ALA A 10 4.41 -13.36 -3.46
N GLU A 11 5.37 -13.98 -4.17
CA GLU A 11 6.72 -13.42 -4.33
C GLU A 11 6.68 -12.02 -4.96
N ASP A 12 5.78 -11.83 -5.93
CA ASP A 12 5.61 -10.57 -6.67
C ASP A 12 4.68 -9.56 -5.97
N TYR A 13 4.26 -9.84 -4.72
CA TYR A 13 3.43 -8.90 -3.96
C TYR A 13 4.25 -7.68 -3.50
N PRO A 14 3.71 -6.46 -3.56
CA PRO A 14 2.42 -6.06 -4.13
C PRO A 14 2.45 -6.00 -5.66
N PRO A 15 1.32 -6.32 -6.36
CA PRO A 15 1.30 -6.38 -7.82
C PRO A 15 1.54 -5.03 -8.50
N GLU A 16 1.05 -3.94 -7.91
CA GLU A 16 1.14 -2.63 -8.53
C GLU A 16 2.21 -1.76 -7.90
N GLU A 17 3.09 -1.21 -8.74
CA GLU A 17 4.07 -0.22 -8.32
C GLU A 17 3.39 1.10 -7.93
N GLY A 18 4.01 1.79 -6.96
CA GLY A 18 3.50 3.07 -6.46
C GLY A 18 4.50 3.77 -5.55
N CYS A 19 4.05 4.89 -4.98
CA CYS A 19 4.81 5.62 -3.96
C CYS A 19 4.40 5.12 -2.58
N TYR A 20 4.99 4.02 -2.14
CA TYR A 20 4.69 3.41 -0.84
C TYR A 20 5.90 2.71 -0.23
N LEU A 21 5.79 2.45 1.06
CA LEU A 21 6.65 1.55 1.81
C LEU A 21 5.89 0.27 2.11
N ARG A 22 6.56 -0.87 1.99
CA ARG A 22 6.07 -2.18 2.40
C ARG A 22 6.62 -2.50 3.79
N GLY A 23 5.72 -2.84 4.71
CA GLY A 23 6.04 -3.15 6.10
C GLY A 23 5.79 -4.62 6.43
N ASN A 24 4.96 -4.88 7.42
CA ASN A 24 4.62 -6.22 7.87
C ASN A 24 3.45 -6.79 7.07
N ASP A 25 3.70 -7.65 6.11
CA ASP A 25 2.68 -8.26 5.23
C ASP A 25 1.56 -9.01 5.99
N TYR A 26 1.81 -9.40 7.21
CA TYR A 26 0.83 -10.06 8.08
C TYR A 26 0.00 -9.09 8.90
N SER A 27 0.22 -7.80 8.75
CA SER A 27 -0.56 -6.77 9.44
C SER A 27 -1.96 -6.65 8.85
N PRO A 28 -2.99 -6.44 9.68
CA PRO A 28 -4.34 -6.17 9.20
C PRO A 28 -4.54 -4.74 8.71
N VAL A 29 -3.52 -3.88 8.74
CA VAL A 29 -3.67 -2.45 8.46
C VAL A 29 -2.87 -2.04 7.24
N ALA A 30 -3.49 -1.25 6.36
CA ALA A 30 -2.81 -0.45 5.36
C ALA A 30 -3.12 1.04 5.58
N VAL A 31 -2.21 1.91 5.15
CA VAL A 31 -2.32 3.37 5.30
C VAL A 31 -2.26 4.04 3.93
N VAL A 32 -3.20 4.93 3.69
CA VAL A 32 -3.24 5.81 2.52
C VAL A 32 -3.05 7.25 2.99
N VAL A 33 -2.00 7.90 2.53
CA VAL A 33 -1.71 9.31 2.79
C VAL A 33 -2.08 10.12 1.57
N ILE A 34 -3.02 11.05 1.70
CA ILE A 34 -3.44 11.90 0.59
C ILE A 34 -2.30 12.83 0.22
N LEU A 35 -1.95 12.84 -1.07
CA LEU A 35 -0.93 13.72 -1.63
C LEU A 35 -1.56 14.66 -2.65
N ARG A 36 -1.52 15.97 -2.37
CA ARG A 36 -1.90 16.98 -3.34
C ARG A 36 -1.02 16.90 -4.57
N TRP A 37 -1.62 17.05 -5.75
CA TRP A 37 -0.94 16.92 -7.01
C TRP A 37 0.35 17.78 -7.09
N ARG A 38 1.49 17.13 -7.26
CA ARG A 38 2.78 17.74 -7.55
C ARG A 38 3.57 16.79 -8.45
N ARG A 39 4.21 17.34 -9.48
CA ARG A 39 5.11 16.60 -10.37
C ARG A 39 6.50 16.37 -9.76
N GLU A 40 6.79 17.04 -8.67
CA GLU A 40 8.08 17.04 -7.98
C GLU A 40 8.08 16.02 -6.83
N GLN A 41 9.13 16.04 -6.04
CA GLN A 41 9.30 15.15 -4.90
C GLN A 41 8.12 15.25 -3.92
N THR A 42 7.81 14.10 -3.31
CA THR A 42 6.84 14.04 -2.22
C THR A 42 7.28 14.96 -1.08
N PRO A 43 6.41 15.81 -0.53
CA PRO A 43 6.73 16.65 0.63
C PRO A 43 7.18 15.83 1.84
N ALA A 44 8.14 16.35 2.61
CA ALA A 44 8.75 15.63 3.73
C ALA A 44 7.75 15.25 4.85
N ASP A 45 6.71 16.07 5.06
CA ASP A 45 5.63 15.78 6.01
C ASP A 45 4.78 14.58 5.56
N ILE A 46 4.50 14.47 4.26
CA ILE A 46 3.78 13.34 3.67
C ILE A 46 4.65 12.07 3.70
N GLU A 47 5.95 12.16 3.35
CA GLU A 47 6.89 11.05 3.48
C GLU A 47 6.98 10.55 4.92
N ASN A 48 6.99 11.48 5.89
CA ASN A 48 7.00 11.13 7.29
C ASN A 48 5.74 10.37 7.71
N LEU A 49 4.54 10.77 7.24
CA LEU A 49 3.30 10.03 7.52
C LEU A 49 3.35 8.61 6.93
N VAL A 50 3.84 8.46 5.70
CA VAL A 50 4.02 7.14 5.07
C VAL A 50 4.96 6.28 5.91
N ARG A 51 6.10 6.83 6.35
CA ARG A 51 7.06 6.15 7.22
C ARG A 51 6.44 5.74 8.55
N VAL A 52 5.77 6.68 9.23
CA VAL A 52 5.09 6.41 10.52
C VAL A 52 4.04 5.31 10.38
N GLY A 53 3.30 5.27 9.27
CA GLY A 53 2.35 4.19 9.02
C GLY A 53 3.02 2.81 9.08
N VAL A 54 4.13 2.63 8.38
CA VAL A 54 4.88 1.36 8.37
C VAL A 54 5.56 1.09 9.72
N GLU A 55 6.20 2.11 10.32
CA GLU A 55 6.85 1.99 11.63
C GLU A 55 5.86 1.63 12.75
N SER A 56 4.60 2.02 12.58
CA SER A 56 3.52 1.66 13.51
C SER A 56 2.97 0.25 13.27
N GLY A 57 3.42 -0.44 12.21
CA GLY A 57 3.11 -1.82 11.93
C GLY A 57 2.15 -2.06 10.76
N ALA A 58 1.88 -1.08 9.92
CA ALA A 58 1.07 -1.32 8.72
C ALA A 58 1.76 -2.26 7.71
N ALA A 59 0.97 -3.03 6.96
CA ALA A 59 1.45 -3.87 5.87
C ALA A 59 1.97 -3.04 4.68
N LEU A 60 1.22 -1.99 4.34
CA LEU A 60 1.56 -1.01 3.32
C LEU A 60 1.22 0.39 3.84
N ALA A 61 2.05 1.36 3.52
CA ALA A 61 1.72 2.77 3.67
C ALA A 61 2.19 3.52 2.43
N GLY A 62 1.31 4.28 1.79
CA GLY A 62 1.65 4.96 0.53
C GLY A 62 0.78 6.17 0.26
N THR A 63 1.11 6.86 -0.84
CA THR A 63 0.42 8.09 -1.22
C THR A 63 -0.71 7.85 -2.21
N LEU A 64 -1.76 8.67 -2.15
CA LEU A 64 -2.86 8.72 -3.12
C LEU A 64 -2.95 10.10 -3.73
N GLN A 65 -2.81 10.20 -5.07
CA GLN A 65 -2.85 11.47 -5.81
C GLN A 65 -4.03 11.61 -6.77
N THR A 66 -4.58 10.49 -7.26
CA THR A 66 -5.61 10.53 -8.30
C THR A 66 -6.83 9.70 -7.89
N GLU A 67 -8.00 10.23 -8.24
CA GLU A 67 -9.30 9.65 -7.94
C GLU A 67 -9.69 8.45 -8.85
N ASN A 68 -8.78 8.03 -9.71
CA ASN A 68 -8.95 6.92 -10.67
C ASN A 68 -7.80 5.91 -10.56
N ILE A 69 -6.72 6.05 -11.35
CA ILE A 69 -5.59 5.10 -11.41
C ILE A 69 -4.97 4.86 -10.03
N GLY A 70 -4.83 5.90 -9.20
CA GLY A 70 -4.30 5.73 -7.85
C GLY A 70 -5.19 4.81 -6.99
N ILE A 71 -6.50 4.98 -7.08
CA ILE A 71 -7.47 4.12 -6.37
C ILE A 71 -7.45 2.70 -6.94
N GLU A 72 -7.36 2.52 -8.26
CA GLU A 72 -7.26 1.20 -8.88
C GLU A 72 -6.03 0.42 -8.37
N LYS A 73 -4.87 1.08 -8.28
CA LYS A 73 -3.65 0.46 -7.72
C LYS A 73 -3.80 0.09 -6.23
N ILE A 74 -4.47 0.93 -5.45
CA ILE A 74 -4.78 0.60 -4.05
C ILE A 74 -5.66 -0.65 -3.99
N ILE A 75 -6.69 -0.76 -4.84
CA ILE A 75 -7.54 -1.96 -4.90
C ILE A 75 -6.69 -3.20 -5.17
N CYS A 76 -5.86 -3.18 -6.24
CA CYS A 76 -5.02 -4.31 -6.61
C CYS A 76 -4.11 -4.75 -5.46
N ASN A 77 -3.41 -3.79 -4.84
CA ASN A 77 -2.47 -4.07 -3.75
C ASN A 77 -3.15 -4.58 -2.47
N VAL A 78 -4.33 -4.05 -2.16
CA VAL A 78 -5.09 -4.45 -0.96
C VAL A 78 -5.75 -5.81 -1.14
N VAL A 79 -6.41 -6.07 -2.26
CA VAL A 79 -7.10 -7.36 -2.48
C VAL A 79 -6.12 -8.52 -2.61
N SER A 80 -4.89 -8.25 -3.06
CA SER A 80 -3.81 -9.23 -3.15
C SER A 80 -3.19 -9.60 -1.79
N ASN A 81 -3.58 -8.95 -0.70
CA ASN A 81 -3.19 -9.33 0.64
C ASN A 81 -4.41 -9.54 1.55
N PRO A 82 -4.89 -10.76 1.72
CA PRO A 82 -6.09 -11.04 2.53
C PRO A 82 -5.91 -10.77 4.02
N ASN A 83 -4.68 -10.50 4.49
CA ASN A 83 -4.43 -10.07 5.86
C ASN A 83 -4.95 -8.65 6.11
N ILE A 84 -4.95 -7.77 5.10
CA ILE A 84 -5.39 -6.37 5.23
C ILE A 84 -6.90 -6.34 5.44
N ARG A 85 -7.32 -5.72 6.55
CA ARG A 85 -8.73 -5.62 6.98
C ARG A 85 -9.13 -4.18 7.31
N TYR A 86 -8.17 -3.29 7.46
CA TYR A 86 -8.37 -1.88 7.78
C TYR A 86 -7.55 -1.01 6.84
N LEU A 87 -8.18 0.06 6.37
CA LEU A 87 -7.55 1.07 5.53
C LEU A 87 -7.66 2.42 6.23
N VAL A 88 -6.56 2.91 6.79
CA VAL A 88 -6.50 4.25 7.39
C VAL A 88 -6.22 5.26 6.30
N VAL A 89 -7.10 6.24 6.11
CA VAL A 89 -6.95 7.32 5.11
C VAL A 89 -6.69 8.63 5.83
N CYS A 90 -5.53 9.25 5.62
CA CYS A 90 -5.12 10.47 6.31
C CYS A 90 -4.45 11.48 5.39
N GLY A 91 -4.08 12.63 5.94
CA GLY A 91 -3.46 13.73 5.19
C GLY A 91 -4.46 14.71 4.59
N PRO A 92 -3.98 15.85 4.06
CA PRO A 92 -4.82 16.93 3.59
C PRO A 92 -5.56 16.55 2.31
N GLU A 93 -6.88 16.74 2.29
CA GLU A 93 -7.67 16.48 1.08
C GLU A 93 -7.15 17.27 -0.14
N SER A 94 -7.23 16.67 -1.31
CA SER A 94 -6.79 17.26 -2.57
C SER A 94 -7.88 18.13 -3.18
N PRO A 95 -7.78 19.47 -3.12
CA PRO A 95 -8.78 20.35 -3.69
C PRO A 95 -8.95 20.09 -5.20
N GLY A 96 -10.19 19.95 -5.64
CA GLY A 96 -10.55 19.74 -7.04
C GLY A 96 -10.50 18.27 -7.50
N HIS A 97 -9.71 17.41 -6.86
CA HIS A 97 -9.66 15.99 -7.17
C HIS A 97 -10.40 15.12 -6.13
N LEU A 98 -10.53 15.60 -4.89
CA LEU A 98 -11.28 14.95 -3.82
C LEU A 98 -10.94 13.45 -3.67
N VAL A 99 -9.62 13.14 -3.67
CA VAL A 99 -9.16 11.74 -3.77
C VAL A 99 -9.50 10.93 -2.51
N GLY A 100 -9.45 11.56 -1.34
CA GLY A 100 -9.82 10.93 -0.08
C GLY A 100 -11.33 10.68 -0.02
N ASP A 101 -12.14 11.72 -0.28
CA ASP A 101 -13.61 11.60 -0.36
C ASP A 101 -14.03 10.52 -1.35
N THR A 102 -13.36 10.47 -2.51
CA THR A 102 -13.64 9.45 -3.54
C THR A 102 -13.34 8.03 -3.05
N LEU A 103 -12.25 7.84 -2.31
CA LEU A 103 -11.93 6.53 -1.72
C LEU A 103 -12.94 6.11 -0.66
N LEU A 104 -13.41 7.05 0.18
CA LEU A 104 -14.49 6.81 1.15
C LEU A 104 -15.81 6.49 0.43
N ALA A 105 -16.14 7.24 -0.62
CA ALA A 105 -17.33 7.01 -1.43
C ALA A 105 -17.31 5.63 -2.09
N LEU A 106 -16.18 5.21 -2.63
CA LEU A 106 -15.97 3.86 -3.17
C LEU A 106 -16.25 2.78 -2.14
N ALA A 107 -15.66 2.90 -0.96
CA ALA A 107 -15.85 1.92 0.11
C ALA A 107 -17.31 1.80 0.53
N LYS A 108 -18.02 2.93 0.60
CA LYS A 108 -19.42 3.00 1.00
C LYS A 108 -20.38 2.57 -0.10
N ASN A 109 -20.24 3.10 -1.31
CA ASN A 109 -21.26 3.02 -2.36
C ASN A 109 -20.87 2.10 -3.53
N GLY A 110 -19.56 1.89 -3.78
CA GLY A 110 -19.08 1.13 -4.94
C GLY A 110 -19.11 1.95 -6.23
N ILE A 111 -19.28 1.24 -7.34
CA ILE A 111 -19.30 1.81 -8.70
C ILE A 111 -20.64 1.53 -9.38
N ASP A 112 -21.00 2.38 -10.34
CA ASP A 112 -22.14 2.16 -11.25
C ASP A 112 -21.74 1.29 -12.47
N ASP A 113 -22.71 1.07 -13.37
CA ASP A 113 -22.55 0.26 -14.60
C ASP A 113 -21.51 0.88 -15.58
N ARG A 114 -21.20 2.16 -15.44
CA ARG A 114 -20.18 2.86 -16.22
C ARG A 114 -18.82 2.86 -15.53
N LYS A 115 -18.68 2.12 -14.44
CA LYS A 115 -17.47 2.07 -13.58
C LYS A 115 -17.14 3.39 -12.89
N ARG A 116 -18.12 4.30 -12.75
CA ARG A 116 -17.96 5.54 -11.99
C ARG A 116 -18.20 5.26 -10.51
N ILE A 117 -17.34 5.77 -9.65
CA ILE A 117 -17.52 5.73 -8.20
C ILE A 117 -18.74 6.58 -7.83
N VAL A 118 -19.67 6.00 -7.07
CA VAL A 118 -20.94 6.62 -6.70
C VAL A 118 -20.80 7.46 -5.44
N GLY A 119 -21.30 8.70 -5.47
CA GLY A 119 -21.40 9.55 -4.28
C GLY A 119 -20.16 10.40 -4.02
N THR A 120 -19.39 10.72 -5.05
CA THR A 120 -18.30 11.70 -5.02
C THR A 120 -18.51 12.77 -6.10
N ASP A 121 -18.04 13.99 -5.80
CA ASP A 121 -18.01 15.12 -6.74
C ASP A 121 -16.66 15.23 -7.47
N ALA A 122 -15.78 14.26 -7.34
CA ALA A 122 -14.52 14.22 -8.08
C ALA A 122 -14.76 14.24 -9.60
N PRO A 123 -13.89 14.86 -10.39
CA PRO A 123 -14.12 15.08 -11.83
C PRO A 123 -14.04 13.79 -12.66
N THR A 124 -13.12 12.87 -12.33
CA THR A 124 -12.85 11.68 -13.15
C THR A 124 -12.77 10.37 -12.32
N PRO A 125 -13.76 10.06 -11.46
CA PRO A 125 -13.69 8.93 -10.54
C PRO A 125 -14.12 7.62 -11.22
N PHE A 126 -13.41 7.20 -12.27
CA PHE A 126 -13.72 5.99 -13.03
C PHE A 126 -12.65 4.92 -12.83
N LEU A 127 -13.09 3.68 -12.60
CA LEU A 127 -12.22 2.51 -12.38
C LEU A 127 -12.27 1.59 -13.61
N PHE A 128 -11.74 2.06 -14.76
CA PHE A 128 -11.88 1.36 -16.04
C PHE A 128 -11.12 0.04 -16.10
N ASN A 129 -9.98 -0.07 -15.39
CA ASN A 129 -9.08 -1.20 -15.49
C ASN A 129 -9.32 -2.27 -14.41
N VAL A 130 -10.14 -1.97 -13.40
CA VAL A 130 -10.49 -2.93 -12.35
C VAL A 130 -11.82 -3.59 -12.69
N GLN A 131 -11.89 -4.92 -12.49
CA GLN A 131 -13.13 -5.66 -12.68
C GLN A 131 -14.07 -5.45 -11.47
N PRO A 132 -15.40 -5.40 -11.68
CA PRO A 132 -16.35 -5.11 -10.61
C PRO A 132 -16.30 -6.06 -9.42
N GLU A 133 -15.94 -7.32 -9.64
CA GLU A 133 -15.76 -8.31 -8.58
C GLU A 133 -14.64 -7.94 -7.62
N PHE A 134 -13.54 -7.34 -8.10
CA PHE A 134 -12.44 -6.91 -7.23
C PHE A 134 -12.77 -5.61 -6.49
N VAL A 135 -13.58 -4.74 -7.08
CA VAL A 135 -14.17 -3.59 -6.37
C VAL A 135 -15.05 -4.10 -5.22
N LYS A 136 -15.91 -5.09 -5.51
CA LYS A 136 -16.75 -5.70 -4.48
C LYS A 136 -15.91 -6.36 -3.40
N ARG A 137 -14.89 -7.16 -3.78
CA ARG A 137 -13.97 -7.79 -2.83
C ARG A 137 -13.28 -6.78 -1.94
N PHE A 138 -12.75 -5.69 -2.51
CA PHE A 138 -12.12 -4.60 -1.76
C PHE A 138 -13.06 -4.05 -0.69
N ARG A 139 -14.30 -3.72 -1.06
CA ARG A 139 -15.31 -3.20 -0.14
C ARG A 139 -15.71 -4.19 0.96
N ASP A 140 -15.81 -5.46 0.63
CA ASP A 140 -16.14 -6.53 1.61
C ASP A 140 -14.94 -6.83 2.54
N GLN A 141 -13.72 -6.64 2.03
CA GLN A 141 -12.48 -6.97 2.75
C GLN A 141 -12.13 -5.94 3.82
N ILE A 142 -12.33 -4.64 3.56
CA ILE A 142 -11.78 -3.58 4.41
C ILE A 142 -12.85 -2.82 5.19
N THR A 143 -12.41 -2.31 6.34
CA THR A 143 -13.08 -1.21 7.06
C THR A 143 -12.21 0.03 6.92
N VAL A 144 -12.78 1.13 6.42
CA VAL A 144 -12.05 2.38 6.27
C VAL A 144 -12.11 3.20 7.56
N ILE A 145 -10.96 3.72 7.98
CA ILE A 145 -10.80 4.67 9.08
C ILE A 145 -10.53 6.04 8.46
N ASP A 146 -11.50 6.92 8.59
CA ASP A 146 -11.44 8.27 8.04
C ASP A 146 -10.68 9.22 8.96
N LEU A 147 -9.50 9.63 8.51
CA LEU A 147 -8.65 10.66 9.10
C LEU A 147 -8.28 11.72 8.04
N ILE A 148 -9.16 11.96 7.07
CA ILE A 148 -8.95 13.00 6.06
C ILE A 148 -8.77 14.35 6.75
N ASN A 149 -7.80 15.14 6.28
CA ASN A 149 -7.33 16.38 6.86
C ASN A 149 -6.56 16.25 8.20
N GLU A 150 -6.31 15.03 8.66
CA GLU A 150 -5.42 14.79 9.79
C GLU A 150 -3.99 14.55 9.28
N GLY A 151 -3.04 15.33 9.78
CA GLY A 151 -1.62 15.25 9.42
C GLY A 151 -0.70 14.95 10.60
N SER A 152 -1.27 14.65 11.79
CA SER A 152 -0.48 14.32 12.98
C SER A 152 0.06 12.90 12.91
N PRO A 153 1.39 12.70 12.95
CA PRO A 153 2.00 11.39 13.03
C PRO A 153 1.56 10.59 14.25
N GLU A 154 1.27 11.25 15.34
CA GLU A 154 0.84 10.61 16.59
C GLU A 154 -0.58 10.06 16.48
N VAL A 155 -1.50 10.82 15.88
CA VAL A 155 -2.88 10.36 15.62
C VAL A 155 -2.86 9.17 14.67
N LEU A 156 -2.04 9.23 13.62
CA LEU A 156 -1.88 8.11 12.69
C LEU A 156 -1.36 6.85 13.40
N ARG A 157 -0.34 6.99 14.26
CA ARG A 157 0.21 5.89 15.06
C ARG A 157 -0.87 5.24 15.94
N GLN A 158 -1.66 6.05 16.62
CA GLN A 158 -2.75 5.56 17.46
C GLN A 158 -3.82 4.84 16.64
N ALA A 159 -4.17 5.36 15.47
CA ALA A 159 -5.13 4.73 14.58
C ALA A 159 -4.64 3.36 14.09
N VAL A 160 -3.38 3.26 13.66
CA VAL A 160 -2.79 1.98 13.23
C VAL A 160 -2.80 0.97 14.38
N TRP A 161 -2.40 1.37 15.58
CA TRP A 161 -2.41 0.49 16.75
C TRP A 161 -3.81 0.07 17.17
N SER A 162 -4.80 0.96 17.04
CA SER A 162 -6.20 0.64 17.35
C SER A 162 -6.79 -0.42 16.42
N CYS A 163 -6.26 -0.51 15.20
CA CYS A 163 -6.66 -1.52 14.22
C CYS A 163 -5.83 -2.81 14.33
N TYR A 164 -4.78 -2.83 15.13
CA TYR A 164 -3.94 -4.01 15.30
C TYR A 164 -4.70 -5.15 15.98
N GLN A 165 -4.51 -6.35 15.49
CA GLN A 165 -5.06 -7.58 16.06
C GLN A 165 -3.95 -8.61 16.21
N GLU A 166 -3.82 -9.22 17.38
CA GLU A 166 -2.85 -10.30 17.61
C GLU A 166 -3.08 -11.51 16.69
N LYS A 167 -4.34 -11.76 16.34
CA LYS A 167 -4.79 -12.84 15.46
C LYS A 167 -5.72 -12.27 14.39
N PRO A 168 -5.18 -11.59 13.39
CA PRO A 168 -6.00 -11.00 12.33
C PRO A 168 -6.73 -12.12 11.57
N THR A 169 -8.00 -11.88 11.29
CA THR A 169 -8.83 -12.79 10.50
C THR A 169 -8.54 -12.54 9.02
N LEU A 170 -8.15 -13.58 8.29
CA LEU A 170 -8.00 -13.52 6.85
C LEU A 170 -9.34 -13.25 6.17
N PHE A 171 -9.30 -12.52 5.07
CA PHE A 171 -10.46 -12.36 4.20
C PHE A 171 -10.45 -13.41 3.08
N GLY A 172 -11.33 -14.39 3.19
CA GLY A 172 -11.53 -15.40 2.16
C GLY A 172 -10.26 -16.19 1.81
N LYS A 173 -10.13 -16.57 0.55
CA LYS A 173 -8.95 -17.22 0.00
C LYS A 173 -7.97 -16.16 -0.49
N TYR A 174 -6.67 -16.50 -0.41
CA TYR A 174 -5.63 -15.71 -1.05
C TYR A 174 -5.89 -15.64 -2.57
N GLU A 175 -5.80 -14.45 -3.13
CA GLU A 175 -5.99 -14.20 -4.55
C GLU A 175 -5.14 -13.02 -4.98
N PHE A 176 -4.08 -13.31 -5.72
CA PHE A 176 -3.22 -12.28 -6.30
C PHE A 176 -3.94 -11.65 -7.48
N TYR A 177 -4.10 -10.34 -7.46
CA TYR A 177 -4.77 -9.60 -8.52
C TYR A 177 -3.87 -8.49 -9.05
N ASP A 178 -3.44 -8.67 -10.28
CA ASP A 178 -2.78 -7.67 -11.10
C ASP A 178 -3.68 -7.39 -12.32
N SER A 179 -4.08 -6.14 -12.51
CA SER A 179 -4.89 -5.75 -13.67
C SER A 179 -4.08 -5.74 -14.96
N GLY A 180 -2.75 -5.72 -14.89
CA GLY A 180 -1.84 -5.60 -16.02
C GLY A 180 -1.93 -4.26 -16.75
N ALA A 181 -2.57 -3.26 -16.16
CA ALA A 181 -2.94 -2.02 -16.85
C ALA A 181 -1.91 -0.89 -16.73
N TYR A 182 -0.92 -0.99 -15.83
CA TYR A 182 -0.10 0.15 -15.44
C TYR A 182 1.41 -0.09 -15.63
N PRO A 183 1.89 -0.15 -16.89
CA PRO A 183 3.32 -0.35 -17.14
C PRO A 183 4.17 0.90 -16.86
N ALA A 184 3.53 2.07 -16.64
CA ALA A 184 4.24 3.33 -16.44
C ALA A 184 4.61 3.55 -14.98
N GLU A 185 5.78 4.17 -14.75
CA GLU A 185 6.21 4.59 -13.41
C GLU A 185 5.23 5.61 -12.78
N PRO A 186 5.17 5.66 -11.44
CA PRO A 186 4.36 6.64 -10.72
C PRO A 186 4.69 8.08 -11.12
N LEU A 187 3.67 8.94 -11.20
CA LEU A 187 3.82 10.35 -11.60
C LEU A 187 4.59 11.21 -10.61
N SER A 188 4.57 10.86 -9.34
CA SER A 188 5.35 11.52 -8.29
C SER A 188 6.61 10.73 -7.98
N GLY A 189 7.62 11.45 -7.49
CA GLY A 189 8.93 10.89 -7.16
C GLY A 189 8.85 9.59 -6.36
N LYS A 190 9.63 8.65 -6.78
CA LYS A 190 9.63 7.26 -6.31
C LYS A 190 10.00 7.20 -4.83
N ILE A 191 9.03 6.93 -3.96
CA ILE A 191 9.35 6.26 -2.71
C ILE A 191 9.63 4.82 -3.10
N THR A 192 10.91 4.46 -3.19
CA THR A 192 11.27 3.08 -3.52
C THR A 192 10.70 2.18 -2.43
N TRP A 193 9.75 1.32 -2.76
CA TRP A 193 9.25 0.36 -1.80
C TRP A 193 10.38 -0.58 -1.38
N LYS A 194 10.48 -0.82 -0.10
CA LYS A 194 11.35 -1.83 0.49
C LYS A 194 10.50 -2.62 1.45
N ILE A 195 10.83 -3.90 1.62
CA ILE A 195 10.39 -4.60 2.81
C ILE A 195 11.08 -3.89 3.96
N THR A 196 10.34 -3.07 4.69
CA THR A 196 10.87 -2.41 5.86
C THR A 196 10.41 -3.20 7.09
N GLN A 197 11.38 -3.76 7.78
CA GLN A 197 11.22 -4.03 9.19
C GLN A 197 11.82 -2.80 9.88
N PRO A 198 11.03 -1.89 10.43
CA PRO A 198 11.53 -0.61 10.95
C PRO A 198 12.59 -0.78 12.05
N SER A 199 12.50 -1.89 12.80
CA SER A 199 13.49 -2.29 13.80
C SER A 199 14.87 -2.68 13.22
N LEU A 200 14.92 -2.98 11.92
CA LEU A 200 16.14 -3.40 11.21
C LEU A 200 16.63 -2.32 10.22
N GLU A 201 15.97 -1.17 10.12
CA GLU A 201 16.48 -0.08 9.30
C GLU A 201 17.78 0.47 9.90
N PRO A 202 18.83 0.62 9.08
CA PRO A 202 20.10 1.17 9.55
C PRO A 202 19.90 2.60 10.03
N LYS A 203 20.29 2.88 11.26
CA LYS A 203 20.14 4.19 11.92
C LYS A 203 21.34 5.10 11.72
N SER A 204 22.45 4.57 11.19
CA SER A 204 23.68 5.31 10.92
C SER A 204 24.19 5.06 9.50
N ASP A 205 25.07 5.94 9.01
CA ASP A 205 25.70 5.76 7.70
C ASP A 205 26.63 4.55 7.67
N GLU A 206 27.23 4.20 8.82
CA GLU A 206 28.05 2.99 8.96
C GLU A 206 27.21 1.72 8.82
N GLU A 207 26.02 1.67 9.43
CA GLU A 207 25.10 0.55 9.30
C GLU A 207 24.57 0.42 7.86
N ARG A 208 24.33 1.54 7.17
CA ARG A 208 23.95 1.56 5.74
C ARG A 208 25.04 0.98 4.87
N ALA A 209 26.28 1.44 5.04
CA ALA A 209 27.42 0.93 4.29
C ALA A 209 27.66 -0.57 4.55
N HIS A 210 27.49 -1.01 5.80
CA HIS A 210 27.61 -2.42 6.16
C HIS A 210 26.53 -3.27 5.47
N ARG A 211 25.30 -2.80 5.43
CA ARG A 211 24.19 -3.47 4.75
C ARG A 211 24.38 -3.56 3.24
N GLU A 212 24.86 -2.49 2.60
CA GLU A 212 25.20 -2.48 1.17
C GLU A 212 26.31 -3.49 0.83
N ASN A 213 27.33 -3.58 1.69
CA ASN A 213 28.38 -4.56 1.55
C ASN A 213 27.86 -6.00 1.65
N ILE A 214 26.97 -6.27 2.59
CA ILE A 214 26.33 -7.59 2.73
C ILE A 214 25.47 -7.91 1.49
N GLN A 215 24.67 -6.98 1.00
CA GLN A 215 23.87 -7.18 -0.21
C GLN A 215 24.72 -7.47 -1.43
N THR A 216 25.83 -6.75 -1.57
CA THR A 216 26.82 -6.97 -2.65
C THR A 216 27.43 -8.37 -2.55
N LEU A 217 27.77 -8.82 -1.36
CA LEU A 217 28.31 -10.16 -1.12
C LEU A 217 27.30 -11.25 -1.46
N ILE A 218 26.05 -11.09 -1.01
CA ILE A 218 24.94 -12.02 -1.34
C ILE A 218 24.74 -12.09 -2.86
N GLY A 219 24.76 -10.95 -3.55
CA GLY A 219 24.65 -10.91 -5.02
C GLY A 219 25.78 -11.65 -5.73
N ARG A 220 27.01 -11.59 -5.22
CA ARG A 220 28.17 -12.36 -5.74
C ARG A 220 28.00 -13.85 -5.51
N ILE A 221 27.53 -14.24 -4.32
CA ILE A 221 27.27 -15.64 -3.97
C ILE A 221 26.20 -16.24 -4.88
N ARG A 222 25.08 -15.54 -5.09
CA ARG A 222 24.00 -15.98 -5.99
C ARG A 222 24.50 -16.18 -7.42
N LYS A 223 25.23 -15.20 -7.99
CA LYS A 223 25.82 -15.32 -9.33
C LYS A 223 26.83 -16.48 -9.44
N ALA A 224 27.55 -16.78 -8.37
CA ALA A 224 28.47 -17.91 -8.36
C ALA A 224 27.73 -19.27 -8.28
N ALA A 225 26.60 -19.33 -7.55
CA ALA A 225 25.75 -20.49 -7.49
C ALA A 225 25.08 -20.78 -8.85
N GLU A 226 24.49 -19.77 -9.48
CA GLU A 226 23.87 -19.88 -10.81
C GLU A 226 24.87 -20.39 -11.87
N LYS A 227 26.12 -19.89 -11.84
CA LYS A 227 27.18 -20.39 -12.76
C LYS A 227 27.53 -21.87 -12.53
N ARG A 228 27.45 -22.36 -11.30
CA ARG A 228 27.69 -23.77 -11.00
C ARG A 228 26.56 -24.70 -11.46
N GLU A 229 25.31 -24.22 -11.36
CA GLU A 229 24.16 -24.96 -11.84
C GLU A 229 24.10 -25.09 -13.37
N HIS A 230 24.62 -24.10 -14.10
CA HIS A 230 24.68 -24.12 -15.57
C HIS A 230 25.94 -24.83 -16.13
N SER A 231 26.83 -25.29 -15.27
CA SER A 231 28.09 -25.98 -15.66
C SER A 231 28.07 -27.51 -15.37
N ASN A 232 26.97 -28.00 -14.86
CA ASN A 232 26.65 -29.42 -14.68
C ASN A 232 25.51 -29.85 -15.63
#